data_22981097b52da559128904c84c59d0db
#
_entry.id   22981097b52da559128904c84c59d0db
#
_cell.length_a   1.000
_cell.length_b   1.000
_cell.length_c   1.000
_cell.angle_alpha   90.00
_cell.angle_beta   90.00
_cell.angle_gamma   90.00
#
_symmetry.space_group_name_H-M   'P 1'
#
loop_
_entity.id
_entity.type
_entity.pdbx_description
1 polymer ?
#
loop_
_entity_poly.entity_id
_entity_poly.type
_entity_poly.pdbx_seq_one_letter_code
_entity_poly.pdbx_strand_id
1 'polypeptide(L)'
;MKVELENVLPRDIEKRSFEIITEELGDTPLIPGTELIVKRCIHTSADFDYAKNLRFSEGAVEKALNAIKNGAWIVTDTQMARAGINKRALARYGGEVCCFMSDEDVAARAKAEGTTRATASMDKALTLEKPLIFAVGNAPTALVRLYELIEDKKLNPELIIGVPVGFVNVVQSKELIMHTDVPYIVA
;
A
#
# COMPACT_ATOMS: atom_id res chain seq x y z
N MET A 1 -29.97 33.29 10.16
CA MET A 1 -29.19 32.31 10.97
C MET A 1 -27.76 32.42 10.53
N LYS A 2 -26.83 32.86 11.38
CA LYS A 2 -25.39 32.83 11.04
C LYS A 2 -24.92 31.41 11.31
N VAL A 3 -24.35 30.78 10.29
CA VAL A 3 -23.68 29.47 10.45
C VAL A 3 -22.36 29.72 11.14
N GLU A 4 -22.18 29.19 12.33
CA GLU A 4 -20.87 29.20 13.03
C GLU A 4 -20.07 28.00 12.55
N LEU A 5 -18.98 28.27 11.83
CA LEU A 5 -18.02 27.26 11.38
C LEU A 5 -16.74 27.41 12.19
N GLU A 6 -16.11 26.28 12.49
CA GLU A 6 -14.76 26.25 13.07
C GLU A 6 -13.79 26.92 12.10
N ASN A 7 -13.05 27.93 12.56
CA ASN A 7 -12.09 28.64 11.73
C ASN A 7 -10.67 28.09 11.96
N VAL A 8 -10.26 27.16 11.10
CA VAL A 8 -8.94 26.53 11.15
C VAL A 8 -8.08 27.05 10.00
N LEU A 9 -6.84 27.44 10.30
CA LEU A 9 -5.91 27.86 9.26
C LEU A 9 -5.58 26.69 8.33
N PRO A 10 -5.40 26.91 7.01
CA PRO A 10 -5.14 25.83 6.05
C PRO A 10 -4.00 24.90 6.44
N ARG A 11 -2.93 25.44 7.03
CA ARG A 11 -1.77 24.65 7.51
C ARG A 11 -2.07 23.76 8.72
N ASP A 12 -3.14 24.04 9.46
CA ASP A 12 -3.50 23.35 10.70
C ASP A 12 -4.68 22.38 10.52
N ILE A 13 -5.32 22.36 9.33
CA ILE A 13 -6.48 21.50 9.02
C ILE A 13 -6.17 20.02 9.25
N GLU A 14 -5.03 19.55 8.75
CA GLU A 14 -4.63 18.15 8.92
C GLU A 14 -4.44 17.81 10.41
N LYS A 15 -3.75 18.66 11.15
CA LYS A 15 -3.54 18.49 12.60
C LYS A 15 -4.88 18.43 13.33
N ARG A 16 -5.79 19.36 13.02
CA ARG A 16 -7.13 19.38 13.62
C ARG A 16 -7.93 18.11 13.31
N SER A 17 -7.85 17.60 12.08
CA SER A 17 -8.46 16.33 11.70
C SER A 17 -7.92 15.16 12.51
N PHE A 18 -6.60 15.09 12.72
CA PHE A 18 -5.98 14.04 13.55
C PHE A 18 -6.37 14.15 15.02
N GLU A 19 -6.58 15.35 15.56
CA GLU A 19 -7.11 15.56 16.93
C GLU A 19 -8.53 14.98 17.04
N ILE A 20 -9.43 15.32 16.10
CA ILE A 20 -10.80 14.80 16.06
C ILE A 20 -10.80 13.27 15.97
N ILE A 21 -10.02 12.72 15.05
CA ILE A 21 -9.90 11.26 14.88
C ILE A 21 -9.40 10.61 16.18
N THR A 22 -8.48 11.25 16.89
CA THR A 22 -7.96 10.72 18.14
C THR A 22 -9.03 10.74 19.25
N GLU A 23 -9.80 11.82 19.34
CA GLU A 23 -10.92 11.95 20.27
C GLU A 23 -12.00 10.89 20.00
N GLU A 24 -12.38 10.68 18.73
CA GLU A 24 -13.38 9.69 18.34
C GLU A 24 -12.91 8.23 18.50
N LEU A 25 -11.63 7.95 18.28
CA LEU A 25 -11.04 6.63 18.55
C LEU A 25 -11.06 6.28 20.03
N GLY A 26 -10.96 7.29 20.92
CA GLY A 26 -10.95 7.09 22.37
C GLY A 26 -9.93 6.03 22.79
N ASP A 27 -10.39 5.05 23.59
CA ASP A 27 -9.56 3.93 24.08
C ASP A 27 -9.48 2.74 23.13
N THR A 28 -9.83 2.91 21.84
CA THR A 28 -9.73 1.83 20.84
C THR A 28 -8.28 1.35 20.73
N PRO A 29 -7.98 0.08 21.04
CA PRO A 29 -6.61 -0.41 21.03
C PRO A 29 -6.07 -0.47 19.60
N LEU A 30 -4.94 0.18 19.35
CA LEU A 30 -4.19 0.08 18.12
C LEU A 30 -2.89 -0.70 18.35
N ILE A 31 -2.38 -1.34 17.30
CA ILE A 31 -1.08 -1.99 17.37
C ILE A 31 -0.01 -0.90 17.57
N PRO A 32 0.87 -1.00 18.57
CA PRO A 32 1.90 0.00 18.83
C PRO A 32 2.76 0.28 17.58
N GLY A 33 2.94 1.57 17.27
CA GLY A 33 3.71 2.03 16.10
C GLY A 33 2.93 2.10 14.79
N THR A 34 1.63 1.73 14.78
CA THR A 34 0.78 1.80 13.59
C THR A 34 -0.19 2.99 13.60
N GLU A 35 -0.24 3.74 14.69
CA GLU A 35 -1.26 4.78 14.97
C GLU A 35 -1.35 5.83 13.86
N LEU A 36 -0.21 6.28 13.36
CA LEU A 36 -0.18 7.29 12.29
C LEU A 36 -0.72 6.74 10.97
N ILE A 37 -0.50 5.47 10.67
CA ILE A 37 -1.00 4.82 9.45
C ILE A 37 -2.52 4.66 9.56
N VAL A 38 -3.00 4.12 10.68
CA VAL A 38 -4.44 3.95 10.93
C VAL A 38 -5.17 5.29 10.83
N LYS A 39 -4.69 6.32 11.56
CA LYS A 39 -5.28 7.67 11.52
C LYS A 39 -5.23 8.28 10.12
N ARG A 40 -4.19 8.02 9.33
CA ARG A 40 -4.10 8.47 7.93
C ARG A 40 -5.16 7.79 7.05
N CYS A 41 -5.39 6.50 7.23
CA CYS A 41 -6.45 5.78 6.52
C CYS A 41 -7.82 6.34 6.89
N ILE A 42 -8.10 6.56 8.18
CA ILE A 42 -9.35 7.17 8.66
C ILE A 42 -9.51 8.59 8.10
N HIS A 43 -8.47 9.42 8.17
CA HIS A 43 -8.51 10.80 7.64
C HIS A 43 -8.89 10.84 6.15
N THR A 44 -8.43 9.87 5.36
CA THR A 44 -8.65 9.84 3.91
C THR A 44 -10.04 9.32 3.54
N SER A 45 -10.60 8.40 4.33
CA SER A 45 -11.84 7.67 4.03
C SER A 45 -13.03 8.07 4.90
N ALA A 46 -12.78 8.74 6.04
CA ALA A 46 -13.73 8.95 7.14
C ALA A 46 -14.31 7.63 7.70
N ASP A 47 -13.58 6.52 7.54
CA ASP A 47 -14.01 5.19 7.97
C ASP A 47 -13.16 4.71 9.17
N PHE A 48 -13.79 4.63 10.35
CA PHE A 48 -13.15 4.20 11.60
C PHE A 48 -12.93 2.69 11.69
N ASP A 49 -13.54 1.90 10.82
CA ASP A 49 -13.33 0.46 10.80
C ASP A 49 -11.90 0.07 10.41
N TYR A 50 -11.13 0.98 9.81
CA TYR A 50 -9.69 0.78 9.61
C TYR A 50 -8.93 0.51 10.90
N ALA A 51 -9.37 1.04 12.04
CA ALA A 51 -8.78 0.75 13.35
C ALA A 51 -8.87 -0.74 13.72
N LYS A 52 -9.89 -1.45 13.22
CA LYS A 52 -10.14 -2.86 13.50
C LYS A 52 -9.69 -3.78 12.36
N ASN A 53 -9.75 -3.30 11.12
CA ASN A 53 -9.61 -4.15 9.92
C ASN A 53 -8.21 -4.14 9.32
N LEU A 54 -7.40 -3.10 9.56
CA LEU A 54 -5.99 -3.12 9.15
C LEU A 54 -5.24 -4.25 9.86
N ARG A 55 -4.51 -5.03 9.08
CA ARG A 55 -3.64 -6.11 9.55
C ARG A 55 -2.20 -5.78 9.19
N PHE A 56 -1.33 -5.95 10.17
CA PHE A 56 0.11 -5.74 10.04
C PHE A 56 0.83 -7.03 10.44
N SER A 57 1.80 -7.44 9.64
CA SER A 57 2.76 -8.44 10.12
C SER A 57 3.64 -7.85 11.22
N GLU A 58 4.27 -8.70 12.02
CA GLU A 58 5.16 -8.25 13.11
C GLU A 58 6.29 -7.35 12.59
N GLY A 59 6.41 -6.17 13.18
CA GLY A 59 7.43 -5.20 12.81
C GLY A 59 7.28 -4.58 11.41
N ALA A 60 6.13 -4.73 10.73
CA ALA A 60 5.92 -4.27 9.36
C ALA A 60 6.29 -2.81 9.15
N VAL A 61 5.91 -1.92 10.06
CA VAL A 61 6.16 -0.48 9.95
C VAL A 61 7.66 -0.18 10.06
N GLU A 62 8.35 -0.80 11.02
CA GLU A 62 9.80 -0.63 11.19
C GLU A 62 10.56 -1.17 9.97
N LYS A 63 10.21 -2.37 9.50
CA LYS A 63 10.79 -2.98 8.31
C LYS A 63 10.58 -2.09 7.07
N ALA A 64 9.36 -1.54 6.89
CA ALA A 64 9.05 -0.61 5.81
C ALA A 64 9.91 0.66 5.86
N LEU A 65 10.04 1.27 7.05
CA LEU A 65 10.87 2.46 7.24
C LEU A 65 12.35 2.19 6.96
N ASN A 66 12.85 1.04 7.39
CA ASN A 66 14.23 0.63 7.13
C ASN A 66 14.45 0.36 5.63
N ALA A 67 13.53 -0.33 4.95
CA ALA A 67 13.59 -0.55 3.51
C ALA A 67 13.64 0.78 2.74
N ILE A 68 12.76 1.73 3.08
CA ILE A 68 12.75 3.07 2.45
C ILE A 68 14.08 3.79 2.68
N LYS A 69 14.61 3.79 3.92
CA LYS A 69 15.89 4.43 4.24
C LYS A 69 17.07 3.80 3.48
N ASN A 70 16.95 2.52 3.14
CA ASN A 70 17.95 1.78 2.35
C ASN A 70 17.71 1.83 0.84
N GLY A 71 16.86 2.74 0.37
CA GLY A 71 16.67 3.01 -1.05
C GLY A 71 15.72 2.06 -1.76
N ALA A 72 14.80 1.40 -1.05
CA ALA A 72 13.78 0.56 -1.68
C ALA A 72 12.93 1.35 -2.67
N TRP A 73 12.62 0.70 -3.81
CA TRP A 73 11.69 1.22 -4.80
C TRP A 73 10.28 0.75 -4.50
N ILE A 74 9.28 1.55 -4.88
CA ILE A 74 7.88 1.20 -4.68
C ILE A 74 7.26 0.88 -6.03
N VAL A 75 6.71 -0.33 -6.17
CA VAL A 75 5.95 -0.76 -7.36
C VAL A 75 4.47 -0.69 -7.03
N THR A 76 3.70 -0.01 -7.89
CA THR A 76 2.25 0.14 -7.73
C THR A 76 1.50 -0.55 -8.87
N ASP A 77 0.27 -0.99 -8.59
CA ASP A 77 -0.64 -1.58 -9.56
C ASP A 77 -1.53 -0.55 -10.28
N THR A 78 -1.41 0.73 -9.94
CA THR A 78 -2.14 1.82 -10.63
C THR A 78 -1.29 3.07 -10.77
N GLN A 79 -1.53 3.83 -11.85
CA GLN A 79 -0.91 5.14 -12.05
C GLN A 79 -1.37 6.16 -11.00
N MET A 80 -2.59 5.99 -10.46
CA MET A 80 -3.11 6.85 -9.40
C MET A 80 -2.32 6.67 -8.10
N ALA A 81 -2.07 5.42 -7.68
CA ALA A 81 -1.23 5.15 -6.51
C ALA A 81 0.19 5.69 -6.71
N ARG A 82 0.79 5.48 -7.91
CA ARG A 82 2.08 6.08 -8.28
C ARG A 82 2.07 7.59 -8.17
N ALA A 83 0.99 8.25 -8.59
CA ALA A 83 0.85 9.71 -8.52
C ALA A 83 0.75 10.21 -7.07
N GLY A 84 0.06 9.46 -6.19
CA GLY A 84 -0.20 9.81 -4.80
C GLY A 84 1.02 9.67 -3.88
N ILE A 85 1.99 8.83 -4.22
CA ILE A 85 3.19 8.63 -3.39
C ILE A 85 4.10 9.87 -3.48
N ASN A 86 4.62 10.31 -2.34
CA ASN A 86 5.55 11.45 -2.25
C ASN A 86 6.95 11.08 -2.79
N LYS A 87 7.11 11.17 -4.11
CA LYS A 87 8.34 10.86 -4.82
C LYS A 87 9.54 11.68 -4.34
N ARG A 88 9.29 12.95 -3.98
CA ARG A 88 10.36 13.84 -3.49
C ARG A 88 10.92 13.38 -2.14
N ALA A 89 10.04 12.89 -1.25
CA ALA A 89 10.48 12.34 0.02
C ALA A 89 11.23 11.02 -0.18
N LEU A 90 10.72 10.13 -1.05
CA LEU A 90 11.32 8.82 -1.35
C LEU A 90 12.70 8.98 -2.01
N ALA A 91 12.84 9.91 -2.95
CA ALA A 91 14.10 10.17 -3.65
C ALA A 91 15.25 10.63 -2.74
N ARG A 92 14.96 11.17 -1.55
CA ARG A 92 16.01 11.52 -0.55
C ARG A 92 16.78 10.30 -0.07
N TYR A 93 16.19 9.12 -0.20
CA TYR A 93 16.79 7.84 0.17
C TYR A 93 17.19 7.00 -1.05
N GLY A 94 17.15 7.58 -2.26
CA GLY A 94 17.52 6.88 -3.49
C GLY A 94 16.41 5.96 -4.04
N GLY A 95 15.21 5.98 -3.44
CA GLY A 95 14.08 5.21 -3.92
C GLY A 95 13.30 5.90 -5.05
N GLU A 96 12.61 5.09 -5.86
CA GLU A 96 11.74 5.54 -6.95
C GLU A 96 10.38 4.84 -6.88
N VAL A 97 9.40 5.38 -7.62
CA VAL A 97 8.05 4.78 -7.73
C VAL A 97 7.80 4.37 -9.17
N CYS A 98 7.54 3.06 -9.37
CA CYS A 98 7.25 2.46 -10.66
C CYS A 98 5.79 2.01 -10.76
N CYS A 99 5.24 2.06 -11.97
CA CYS A 99 3.97 1.44 -12.33
C CYS A 99 4.02 1.05 -13.80
N PHE A 100 3.96 -0.24 -14.08
CA PHE A 100 4.12 -0.82 -15.42
C PHE A 100 2.80 -1.03 -16.17
N MET A 101 1.67 -0.66 -15.57
CA MET A 101 0.32 -0.90 -16.13
C MET A 101 0.07 -0.28 -17.49
N SER A 102 0.79 0.78 -17.83
CA SER A 102 0.66 1.49 -19.13
C SER A 102 1.72 1.09 -20.16
N ASP A 103 2.62 0.18 -19.81
CA ASP A 103 3.73 -0.22 -20.66
C ASP A 103 3.22 -1.16 -21.77
N GLU A 104 3.68 -0.92 -23.01
CA GLU A 104 3.22 -1.67 -24.18
C GLU A 104 3.64 -3.15 -24.14
N ASP A 105 4.84 -3.43 -23.65
CA ASP A 105 5.35 -4.79 -23.46
C ASP A 105 4.53 -5.58 -22.43
N VAL A 106 4.09 -4.92 -21.35
CA VAL A 106 3.19 -5.51 -20.34
C VAL A 106 1.83 -5.82 -20.95
N ALA A 107 1.29 -4.91 -21.76
CA ALA A 107 0.02 -5.14 -22.46
C ALA A 107 0.11 -6.30 -23.45
N ALA A 108 1.21 -6.36 -24.23
CA ALA A 108 1.47 -7.44 -25.19
C ALA A 108 1.63 -8.80 -24.48
N ARG A 109 2.40 -8.85 -23.40
CA ARG A 109 2.61 -10.04 -22.58
C ARG A 109 1.31 -10.54 -21.98
N ALA A 110 0.52 -9.67 -21.36
CA ALA A 110 -0.76 -10.02 -20.75
C ALA A 110 -1.71 -10.66 -21.79
N LYS A 111 -1.74 -10.11 -23.01
CA LYS A 111 -2.55 -10.66 -24.12
C LYS A 111 -2.02 -12.02 -24.58
N ALA A 112 -0.72 -12.18 -24.75
CA ALA A 112 -0.10 -13.42 -25.20
C ALA A 112 -0.30 -14.58 -24.21
N GLU A 113 -0.21 -14.28 -22.92
CA GLU A 113 -0.31 -15.27 -21.83
C GLU A 113 -1.76 -15.47 -21.33
N GLY A 114 -2.74 -14.72 -21.86
CA GLY A 114 -4.15 -14.79 -21.42
C GLY A 114 -4.34 -14.35 -19.96
N THR A 115 -3.50 -13.45 -19.45
CA THR A 115 -3.51 -12.98 -18.07
C THR A 115 -3.87 -11.49 -17.97
N THR A 116 -3.88 -10.94 -16.75
CA THR A 116 -4.14 -9.51 -16.55
C THR A 116 -2.86 -8.67 -16.69
N ARG A 117 -3.01 -7.39 -17.06
CA ARG A 117 -1.87 -6.45 -17.04
C ARG A 117 -1.28 -6.31 -15.63
N ALA A 118 -2.10 -6.45 -14.58
CA ALA A 118 -1.65 -6.40 -13.21
C ALA A 118 -0.69 -7.57 -12.91
N THR A 119 -1.03 -8.79 -13.33
CA THR A 119 -0.17 -9.97 -13.23
C THR A 119 1.16 -9.74 -14.00
N ALA A 120 1.07 -9.35 -15.27
CA ALA A 120 2.26 -9.10 -16.10
C ALA A 120 3.13 -7.94 -15.57
N SER A 121 2.53 -6.94 -14.89
CA SER A 121 3.25 -5.86 -14.23
C SER A 121 4.09 -6.36 -13.06
N MET A 122 3.58 -7.30 -12.27
CA MET A 122 4.34 -7.90 -11.16
C MET A 122 5.51 -8.73 -11.68
N ASP A 123 5.34 -9.45 -12.80
CA ASP A 123 6.43 -10.15 -13.45
C ASP A 123 7.51 -9.18 -13.97
N LYS A 124 7.11 -8.07 -14.56
CA LYS A 124 8.06 -7.05 -15.01
C LYS A 124 8.87 -6.45 -13.87
N ALA A 125 8.28 -6.34 -12.69
CA ALA A 125 8.98 -5.85 -11.50
C ALA A 125 10.21 -6.70 -11.12
N LEU A 126 10.26 -7.98 -11.50
CA LEU A 126 11.44 -8.84 -11.28
C LEU A 126 12.69 -8.37 -12.04
N THR A 127 12.54 -7.53 -13.06
CA THR A 127 13.67 -6.94 -13.79
C THR A 127 14.34 -5.80 -13.04
N LEU A 128 13.73 -5.34 -11.94
CA LEU A 128 14.30 -4.32 -11.08
C LEU A 128 15.26 -4.96 -10.08
N GLU A 129 16.53 -4.71 -10.25
CA GLU A 129 17.57 -5.18 -9.32
C GLU A 129 17.69 -4.25 -8.10
N LYS A 130 16.59 -4.10 -7.37
CA LYS A 130 16.46 -3.22 -6.20
C LYS A 130 15.64 -3.88 -5.11
N PRO A 131 15.81 -3.49 -3.83
CA PRO A 131 14.85 -3.81 -2.79
C PRO A 131 13.48 -3.24 -3.16
N LEU A 132 12.42 -4.04 -3.09
CA LEU A 132 11.08 -3.66 -3.57
C LEU A 132 10.05 -3.65 -2.46
N ILE A 133 9.23 -2.60 -2.46
CA ILE A 133 7.97 -2.52 -1.74
C ILE A 133 6.85 -2.53 -2.79
N PHE A 134 5.86 -3.39 -2.62
CA PHE A 134 4.68 -3.41 -3.49
C PHE A 134 3.51 -2.71 -2.81
N ALA A 135 2.84 -1.81 -3.54
CA ALA A 135 1.64 -1.12 -3.08
C ALA A 135 0.51 -1.40 -4.07
N VAL A 136 -0.32 -2.39 -3.74
CA VAL A 136 -1.42 -2.90 -4.55
C VAL A 136 -2.74 -2.39 -3.98
N GLY A 137 -3.38 -1.46 -4.69
CA GLY A 137 -4.61 -0.80 -4.25
C GLY A 137 -5.84 -1.11 -5.09
N ASN A 138 -5.68 -1.85 -6.20
CA ASN A 138 -6.79 -2.12 -7.11
C ASN A 138 -6.93 -3.60 -7.50
N ALA A 139 -5.85 -4.29 -7.91
CA ALA A 139 -5.95 -5.58 -8.57
C ALA A 139 -5.63 -6.76 -7.64
N PRO A 140 -6.64 -7.57 -7.23
CA PRO A 140 -6.40 -8.82 -6.49
C PRO A 140 -5.45 -9.77 -7.23
N THR A 141 -5.50 -9.78 -8.57
CA THR A 141 -4.60 -10.61 -9.40
C THR A 141 -3.12 -10.22 -9.27
N ALA A 142 -2.81 -8.98 -8.92
CA ALA A 142 -1.44 -8.58 -8.60
C ALA A 142 -0.97 -9.26 -7.29
N LEU A 143 -1.80 -9.28 -6.24
CA LEU A 143 -1.46 -9.97 -4.99
C LEU A 143 -1.29 -11.47 -5.18
N VAL A 144 -2.19 -12.10 -5.93
CA VAL A 144 -2.06 -13.54 -6.26
C VAL A 144 -0.74 -13.80 -6.97
N ARG A 145 -0.36 -12.95 -7.95
CA ARG A 145 0.91 -13.11 -8.65
C ARG A 145 2.13 -12.91 -7.75
N LEU A 146 2.07 -11.91 -6.86
CA LEU A 146 3.14 -11.71 -5.87
C LEU A 146 3.29 -12.93 -4.96
N TYR A 147 2.18 -13.50 -4.49
CA TYR A 147 2.19 -14.74 -3.71
C TYR A 147 2.89 -15.88 -4.47
N GLU A 148 2.50 -16.14 -5.72
CA GLU A 148 3.12 -17.17 -6.55
C GLU A 148 4.63 -16.97 -6.70
N LEU A 149 5.06 -15.72 -6.96
CA LEU A 149 6.47 -15.40 -7.11
C LEU A 149 7.28 -15.58 -5.82
N ILE A 150 6.66 -15.33 -4.66
CA ILE A 150 7.27 -15.55 -3.35
C ILE A 150 7.41 -17.06 -3.08
N GLU A 151 6.34 -17.85 -3.28
CA GLU A 151 6.36 -19.29 -3.10
C GLU A 151 7.40 -19.97 -4.03
N ASP A 152 7.51 -19.49 -5.26
CA ASP A 152 8.52 -19.93 -6.23
C ASP A 152 9.95 -19.46 -5.87
N LYS A 153 10.13 -18.67 -4.80
CA LYS A 153 11.41 -18.06 -4.39
C LYS A 153 12.06 -17.17 -5.47
N LYS A 154 11.24 -16.61 -6.34
CA LYS A 154 11.66 -15.66 -7.38
C LYS A 154 11.63 -14.21 -6.91
N LEU A 155 10.90 -13.94 -5.82
CA LEU A 155 10.71 -12.62 -5.25
C LEU A 155 10.79 -12.69 -3.72
N ASN A 156 11.50 -11.75 -3.11
CA ASN A 156 11.52 -11.52 -1.67
C ASN A 156 11.36 -10.01 -1.41
N PRO A 157 10.12 -9.50 -1.37
CA PRO A 157 9.90 -8.07 -1.19
C PRO A 157 10.12 -7.64 0.25
N GLU A 158 10.53 -6.38 0.42
CA GLU A 158 10.71 -5.75 1.74
C GLU A 158 9.37 -5.51 2.45
N LEU A 159 8.29 -5.28 1.68
CA LEU A 159 6.93 -5.09 2.18
C LEU A 159 5.91 -5.27 1.06
N ILE A 160 4.75 -5.82 1.39
CA ILE A 160 3.55 -5.77 0.55
C ILE A 160 2.45 -4.97 1.27
N ILE A 161 2.02 -3.86 0.67
CA ILE A 161 0.80 -3.14 1.05
C ILE A 161 -0.31 -3.64 0.13
N GLY A 162 -1.16 -4.54 0.65
CA GLY A 162 -2.20 -5.21 -0.10
C GLY A 162 -3.59 -4.72 0.31
N VAL A 163 -4.07 -3.69 -0.36
CA VAL A 163 -5.36 -3.04 -0.07
C VAL A 163 -6.28 -2.95 -1.29
N PRO A 164 -6.27 -3.96 -2.20
CA PRO A 164 -7.16 -3.91 -3.35
C PRO A 164 -8.61 -3.97 -2.90
N VAL A 165 -9.49 -3.35 -3.71
CA VAL A 165 -10.93 -3.31 -3.48
C VAL A 165 -11.65 -4.14 -4.56
N GLY A 166 -12.86 -4.61 -4.25
CA GLY A 166 -13.69 -5.37 -5.18
C GLY A 166 -14.38 -6.56 -4.53
N PHE A 167 -14.92 -7.46 -5.35
CA PHE A 167 -15.74 -8.58 -4.89
C PHE A 167 -15.16 -9.96 -5.27
N VAL A 168 -14.35 -10.04 -6.33
CA VAL A 168 -13.83 -11.31 -6.83
C VAL A 168 -12.41 -11.54 -6.33
N ASN A 169 -12.22 -12.56 -5.52
CA ASN A 169 -10.92 -12.99 -4.96
C ASN A 169 -10.17 -11.93 -4.13
N VAL A 170 -10.86 -10.88 -3.66
CA VAL A 170 -10.22 -9.81 -2.89
C VAL A 170 -9.74 -10.32 -1.54
N VAL A 171 -10.63 -10.96 -0.77
CA VAL A 171 -10.30 -11.51 0.55
C VAL A 171 -9.22 -12.59 0.41
N GLN A 172 -9.43 -13.54 -0.50
CA GLN A 172 -8.49 -14.65 -0.73
C GLN A 172 -7.09 -14.17 -1.10
N SER A 173 -6.98 -13.16 -1.97
CA SER A 173 -5.68 -12.62 -2.37
C SER A 173 -4.92 -11.98 -1.21
N LYS A 174 -5.62 -11.33 -0.27
CA LYS A 174 -5.03 -10.77 0.94
C LYS A 174 -4.61 -11.86 1.92
N GLU A 175 -5.45 -12.88 2.11
CA GLU A 175 -5.16 -14.04 2.94
C GLU A 175 -3.91 -14.78 2.46
N LEU A 176 -3.75 -14.98 1.14
CA LEU A 176 -2.54 -15.55 0.57
C LEU A 176 -1.28 -14.78 1.01
N ILE A 177 -1.29 -13.45 0.90
CA ILE A 177 -0.16 -12.62 1.33
C ILE A 177 0.10 -12.76 2.83
N MET A 178 -0.95 -12.81 3.66
CA MET A 178 -0.80 -12.97 5.11
C MET A 178 -0.24 -14.33 5.53
N HIS A 179 -0.26 -15.35 4.66
CA HIS A 179 0.36 -16.64 4.91
C HIS A 179 1.82 -16.73 4.48
N THR A 180 2.37 -15.69 3.85
CA THR A 180 3.80 -15.65 3.50
C THR A 180 4.64 -15.17 4.67
N ASP A 181 5.96 -15.39 4.60
CA ASP A 181 6.94 -14.89 5.58
C ASP A 181 7.35 -13.42 5.32
N VAL A 182 6.85 -12.79 4.25
CA VAL A 182 7.20 -11.41 3.91
C VAL A 182 6.41 -10.40 4.75
N PRO A 183 6.99 -9.22 5.05
CA PRO A 183 6.26 -8.17 5.74
C PRO A 183 5.04 -7.70 4.94
N TYR A 184 3.92 -7.49 5.62
CA TYR A 184 2.69 -7.00 4.97
C TYR A 184 1.91 -5.99 5.80
N ILE A 185 1.12 -5.17 5.09
CA ILE A 185 0.01 -4.36 5.60
C ILE A 185 -1.18 -4.61 4.69
N VAL A 186 -2.29 -5.12 5.22
CA VAL A 186 -3.51 -5.40 4.44
C VAL A 186 -4.75 -4.83 5.12
N ALA A 187 -5.80 -4.52 4.31
CA ALA A 187 -7.09 -4.01 4.78
C ALA A 187 -8.25 -4.66 4.02
#